data_37454671601484349829b8547589ae15
#
_entry.id   37454671601484349829b8547589ae15
#
_cell.length_a   1.000
_cell.length_b   1.000
_cell.length_c   1.000
_cell.angle_alpha   90.00
_cell.angle_beta   90.00
_cell.angle_gamma   90.00
#
_symmetry.space_group_name_H-M   'P 1'
#
loop_
_entity.id
_entity.type
_entity.pdbx_description
1 polymer ?
#
loop_
_entity_poly.entity_id
_entity_poly.type
_entity_poly.pdbx_seq_one_letter_code
_entity_poly.pdbx_strand_id
1 'polypeptide(L)'
;MYRIDTITDNMLEDYFNKYAIKVKNYMIQLLNGKITIPGELGTKNKILIKYKVKKDTPTWHFLNKYAQDANLHKLLCGSWEELLEIISDVESLIPNLEWKKRATKAEYNKKKYQIDGIDTDGSKFIDHFNEIMHWLFVDTMYENELDKLQFIEKLGLKICPYCGRQHINIAKLSGHRASKPNIDHFLPKSLYPFLGISFRNLIPCCYVCNEV
;
A
#
# COMPACT_ATOMS: atom_id res chain seq x y z
N MET A 1 19.98 13.65 -0.18
CA MET A 1 19.48 12.26 -0.26
C MET A 1 20.50 11.45 -1.06
N TYR A 2 21.03 10.39 -0.50
CA TYR A 2 21.95 9.52 -1.22
C TYR A 2 21.18 8.66 -2.22
N ARG A 3 21.70 8.54 -3.44
CA ARG A 3 21.10 7.68 -4.47
C ARG A 3 21.21 6.22 -4.04
N ILE A 4 20.11 5.47 -4.12
CA ILE A 4 20.11 4.03 -3.85
C ILE A 4 20.46 3.32 -5.17
N ASP A 5 21.76 3.25 -5.49
CA ASP A 5 22.26 2.64 -6.72
C ASP A 5 22.28 1.10 -6.68
N THR A 6 21.80 0.50 -5.59
CA THR A 6 21.81 -0.96 -5.38
C THR A 6 20.60 -1.69 -5.93
N ILE A 7 19.59 -0.97 -6.45
CA ILE A 7 18.38 -1.59 -6.99
C ILE A 7 18.71 -2.22 -8.35
N THR A 8 18.61 -3.52 -8.45
CA THR A 8 18.82 -4.30 -9.68
C THR A 8 17.49 -4.81 -10.26
N ASP A 9 17.48 -5.09 -11.56
CA ASP A 9 16.29 -5.67 -12.21
C ASP A 9 15.90 -7.00 -11.58
N ASN A 10 16.84 -7.84 -11.18
CA ASN A 10 16.55 -9.08 -10.46
C ASN A 10 15.82 -8.85 -9.13
N MET A 11 16.16 -7.79 -8.40
CA MET A 11 15.45 -7.46 -7.14
C MET A 11 14.00 -7.05 -7.40
N LEU A 12 13.77 -6.29 -8.46
CA LEU A 12 12.44 -5.86 -8.88
C LEU A 12 11.60 -7.06 -9.34
N GLU A 13 12.19 -7.95 -10.15
CA GLU A 13 11.53 -9.16 -10.64
C GLU A 13 11.16 -10.11 -9.49
N ASP A 14 12.07 -10.36 -8.56
CA ASP A 14 11.82 -11.14 -7.35
C ASP A 14 10.69 -10.54 -6.50
N TYR A 15 10.67 -9.21 -6.37
CA TYR A 15 9.64 -8.50 -5.64
C TYR A 15 8.29 -8.63 -6.33
N PHE A 16 8.25 -8.40 -7.63
CA PHE A 16 7.04 -8.57 -8.43
C PHE A 16 6.48 -9.97 -8.32
N ASN A 17 7.30 -10.99 -8.56
CA ASN A 17 6.88 -12.39 -8.49
C ASN A 17 6.34 -12.78 -7.11
N LYS A 18 6.89 -12.19 -6.05
CA LYS A 18 6.44 -12.47 -4.67
C LYS A 18 5.08 -11.84 -4.35
N TYR A 19 4.79 -10.63 -4.82
CA TYR A 19 3.64 -9.87 -4.36
C TYR A 19 2.53 -9.66 -5.39
N ALA A 20 2.83 -9.72 -6.69
CA ALA A 20 1.89 -9.40 -7.76
C ALA A 20 0.60 -10.22 -7.71
N ILE A 21 0.73 -11.55 -7.55
CA ILE A 21 -0.44 -12.45 -7.51
C ILE A 21 -1.36 -12.10 -6.33
N LYS A 22 -0.80 -11.79 -5.16
CA LYS A 22 -1.59 -11.41 -3.99
C LYS A 22 -2.34 -10.10 -4.21
N VAL A 23 -1.64 -9.06 -4.67
CA VAL A 23 -2.24 -7.76 -4.97
C VAL A 23 -3.36 -7.89 -5.99
N LYS A 24 -3.07 -8.55 -7.10
CA LYS A 24 -4.05 -8.81 -8.18
C LYS A 24 -5.29 -9.54 -7.66
N ASN A 25 -5.10 -10.56 -6.82
CA ASN A 25 -6.20 -11.31 -6.24
C ASN A 25 -7.09 -10.44 -5.34
N TYR A 26 -6.51 -9.58 -4.49
CA TYR A 26 -7.28 -8.64 -3.68
C TYR A 26 -8.04 -7.63 -4.54
N MET A 27 -7.42 -7.08 -5.59
CA MET A 27 -8.08 -6.18 -6.54
C MET A 27 -9.30 -6.84 -7.20
N ILE A 28 -9.11 -8.06 -7.72
CA ILE A 28 -10.17 -8.84 -8.38
C ILE A 28 -11.29 -9.20 -7.39
N GLN A 29 -10.95 -9.53 -6.15
CA GLN A 29 -11.93 -9.83 -5.12
C GLN A 29 -12.77 -8.60 -4.76
N LEU A 30 -12.16 -7.40 -4.68
CA LEU A 30 -12.88 -6.13 -4.49
C LEU A 30 -13.83 -5.83 -5.65
N LEU A 31 -13.39 -6.03 -6.88
CA LEU A 31 -14.20 -5.82 -8.08
C LEU A 31 -15.40 -6.78 -8.14
N ASN A 32 -15.24 -8.01 -7.65
CA ASN A 32 -16.24 -9.08 -7.73
C ASN A 32 -17.09 -9.25 -6.46
N GLY A 33 -16.89 -8.44 -5.43
CA GLY A 33 -17.63 -8.55 -4.16
C GLY A 33 -17.31 -9.81 -3.36
N LYS A 34 -16.08 -10.32 -3.46
CA LYS A 34 -15.66 -11.55 -2.76
C LYS A 34 -14.86 -11.28 -1.49
N ILE A 35 -14.61 -10.02 -1.13
CA ILE A 35 -13.89 -9.66 0.09
C ILE A 35 -14.84 -9.57 1.25
N THR A 36 -14.50 -10.28 2.32
CA THR A 36 -15.12 -10.15 3.63
C THR A 36 -14.15 -9.43 4.56
N ILE A 37 -14.52 -8.25 5.03
CA ILE A 37 -13.75 -7.50 6.02
C ILE A 37 -14.49 -7.62 7.36
N PRO A 38 -13.78 -7.84 8.50
CA PRO A 38 -14.41 -7.82 9.81
C PRO A 38 -15.04 -6.45 10.05
N GLY A 39 -16.36 -6.39 10.17
CA GLY A 39 -17.07 -5.17 10.57
C GLY A 39 -16.83 -4.92 12.07
N GLU A 40 -16.40 -3.73 12.42
CA GLU A 40 -16.40 -3.25 13.80
C GLU A 40 -17.81 -2.86 14.21
N LEU A 41 -18.61 -3.84 14.58
CA LEU A 41 -19.75 -3.59 15.45
C LEU A 41 -19.31 -4.04 16.84
N GLY A 42 -19.29 -3.13 17.79
CA GLY A 42 -18.77 -3.26 19.16
C GLY A 42 -19.34 -4.37 20.02
N THR A 43 -19.54 -5.54 19.45
CA THR A 43 -20.01 -6.77 20.08
C THR A 43 -19.10 -7.92 19.66
N LYS A 44 -18.95 -8.90 20.54
CA LYS A 44 -18.08 -10.08 20.41
C LYS A 44 -18.28 -10.94 19.15
N ASN A 45 -19.27 -10.67 18.32
CA ASN A 45 -19.55 -11.34 17.06
C ASN A 45 -19.03 -10.48 15.89
N LYS A 46 -17.88 -10.83 15.35
CA LYS A 46 -17.37 -10.26 14.09
C LYS A 46 -18.28 -10.67 12.94
N ILE A 47 -19.22 -9.79 12.58
CA ILE A 47 -20.03 -9.99 11.38
C ILE A 47 -19.11 -9.74 10.18
N LEU A 48 -18.90 -10.76 9.36
CA LEU A 48 -18.18 -10.65 8.11
C LEU A 48 -19.07 -9.96 7.08
N ILE A 49 -18.65 -8.79 6.62
CA ILE A 49 -19.38 -8.03 5.60
C ILE A 49 -18.67 -8.22 4.26
N LYS A 50 -19.40 -8.63 3.24
CA LYS A 50 -18.92 -8.67 1.86
C LYS A 50 -18.88 -7.25 1.31
N TYR A 51 -17.75 -6.84 0.78
CA TYR A 51 -17.57 -5.54 0.13
C TYR A 51 -17.33 -5.70 -1.36
N LYS A 52 -17.93 -4.81 -2.13
CA LYS A 52 -17.79 -4.71 -3.59
C LYS A 52 -17.60 -3.27 -3.99
N VAL A 53 -16.61 -3.02 -4.83
CA VAL A 53 -16.43 -1.68 -5.39
C VAL A 53 -17.51 -1.44 -6.45
N LYS A 54 -18.18 -0.31 -6.33
CA LYS A 54 -19.24 0.09 -7.27
C LYS A 54 -18.64 0.31 -8.66
N LYS A 55 -19.28 -0.27 -9.68
CA LYS A 55 -18.87 -0.13 -11.08
C LYS A 55 -18.88 1.34 -11.52
N ASP A 56 -17.97 1.69 -12.43
CA ASP A 56 -17.82 3.01 -13.03
C ASP A 56 -17.46 4.16 -12.04
N THR A 57 -16.97 3.78 -10.84
CA THR A 57 -16.36 4.74 -9.89
C THR A 57 -14.86 4.89 -10.12
N PRO A 58 -14.21 5.97 -9.64
CA PRO A 58 -12.77 6.12 -9.69
C PRO A 58 -12.01 4.92 -9.13
N THR A 59 -12.48 4.36 -8.02
CA THR A 59 -11.91 3.16 -7.41
C THR A 59 -12.01 1.96 -8.34
N TRP A 60 -13.15 1.76 -9.00
CA TRP A 60 -13.33 0.67 -9.94
C TRP A 60 -12.39 0.82 -11.15
N HIS A 61 -12.29 2.02 -11.73
CA HIS A 61 -11.40 2.29 -12.87
C HIS A 61 -9.93 2.04 -12.50
N PHE A 62 -9.50 2.51 -11.33
CA PHE A 62 -8.14 2.26 -10.85
C PHE A 62 -7.86 0.76 -10.70
N LEU A 63 -8.70 0.04 -9.94
CA LEU A 63 -8.49 -1.39 -9.70
C LEU A 63 -8.51 -2.20 -10.99
N ASN A 64 -9.45 -1.89 -11.91
CA ASN A 64 -9.55 -2.58 -13.20
C ASN A 64 -8.33 -2.33 -14.10
N LYS A 65 -7.80 -1.10 -14.12
CA LYS A 65 -6.59 -0.75 -14.87
C LYS A 65 -5.36 -1.42 -14.30
N TYR A 66 -5.14 -1.31 -12.98
CA TYR A 66 -3.92 -1.77 -12.33
C TYR A 66 -3.95 -3.26 -11.94
N ALA A 67 -5.05 -3.97 -12.11
CA ALA A 67 -5.07 -5.42 -12.07
C ALA A 67 -4.52 -6.10 -13.36
N GLN A 68 -4.27 -5.34 -14.43
CA GLN A 68 -3.61 -5.84 -15.64
C GLN A 68 -2.10 -5.96 -15.41
N ASP A 69 -1.47 -7.04 -15.86
CA ASP A 69 -0.09 -7.39 -15.49
C ASP A 69 0.94 -6.28 -15.78
N ALA A 70 0.87 -5.64 -16.96
CA ALA A 70 1.78 -4.55 -17.30
C ALA A 70 1.62 -3.33 -16.38
N ASN A 71 0.39 -2.93 -16.05
CA ASN A 71 0.12 -1.82 -15.15
C ASN A 71 0.41 -2.19 -13.69
N LEU A 72 0.18 -3.43 -13.31
CA LEU A 72 0.54 -3.95 -11.98
C LEU A 72 2.05 -3.94 -11.80
N HIS A 73 2.84 -4.26 -12.84
CA HIS A 73 4.28 -4.15 -12.79
C HIS A 73 4.73 -2.69 -12.56
N LYS A 74 4.15 -1.74 -13.30
CA LYS A 74 4.41 -0.31 -13.07
C LYS A 74 4.09 0.11 -11.63
N LEU A 75 2.96 -0.34 -11.09
CA LEU A 75 2.52 -0.01 -9.74
C LEU A 75 3.49 -0.54 -8.67
N LEU A 76 3.98 -1.77 -8.81
CA LEU A 76 4.84 -2.43 -7.83
C LEU A 76 6.32 -2.11 -8.00
N CYS A 77 6.81 -2.03 -9.23
CA CYS A 77 8.24 -2.01 -9.57
C CYS A 77 8.65 -0.86 -10.50
N GLY A 78 7.69 -0.01 -10.89
CA GLY A 78 7.92 1.07 -11.84
C GLY A 78 9.00 2.06 -11.45
N SER A 79 9.55 2.75 -12.45
CA SER A 79 10.47 3.87 -12.27
C SER A 79 9.77 5.06 -11.57
N TRP A 80 10.52 6.09 -11.21
CA TRP A 80 9.94 7.31 -10.63
C TRP A 80 8.98 7.98 -11.60
N GLU A 81 9.32 8.02 -12.88
CA GLU A 81 8.48 8.57 -13.94
C GLU A 81 7.16 7.80 -14.03
N GLU A 82 7.22 6.47 -13.98
CA GLU A 82 6.02 5.62 -13.99
C GLU A 82 5.16 5.80 -12.72
N LEU A 83 5.76 6.00 -11.55
CA LEU A 83 5.01 6.31 -10.33
C LEU A 83 4.32 7.69 -10.43
N LEU A 84 4.96 8.68 -11.06
CA LEU A 84 4.35 9.98 -11.32
C LEU A 84 3.19 9.87 -12.34
N GLU A 85 3.32 9.02 -13.37
CA GLU A 85 2.21 8.70 -14.28
C GLU A 85 1.02 8.13 -13.53
N ILE A 86 1.24 7.19 -12.58
CA ILE A 86 0.16 6.63 -11.76
C ILE A 86 -0.53 7.71 -10.92
N ILE A 87 0.22 8.63 -10.36
CA ILE A 87 -0.34 9.78 -9.63
C ILE A 87 -1.21 10.64 -10.55
N SER A 88 -0.72 10.95 -11.75
CA SER A 88 -1.47 11.72 -12.75
C SER A 88 -2.76 11.01 -13.17
N ASP A 89 -2.73 9.69 -13.33
CA ASP A 89 -3.93 8.88 -13.58
C ASP A 89 -4.97 9.06 -12.47
N VAL A 90 -4.53 8.97 -11.21
CA VAL A 90 -5.44 9.15 -10.05
C VAL A 90 -5.98 10.58 -10.01
N GLU A 91 -5.15 11.58 -10.31
CA GLU A 91 -5.57 12.99 -10.39
C GLU A 91 -6.61 13.22 -11.48
N SER A 92 -6.52 12.49 -12.59
CA SER A 92 -7.51 12.55 -13.66
C SER A 92 -8.85 11.88 -13.30
N LEU A 93 -8.81 10.84 -12.47
CA LEU A 93 -10.01 10.14 -11.99
C LEU A 93 -10.71 10.91 -10.86
N ILE A 94 -9.95 11.62 -10.03
CA ILE A 94 -10.44 12.35 -8.86
C ILE A 94 -9.90 13.77 -8.91
N PRO A 95 -10.60 14.68 -9.61
CA PRO A 95 -10.17 16.06 -9.74
C PRO A 95 -10.13 16.77 -8.38
N ASN A 96 -9.39 17.88 -8.34
CA ASN A 96 -9.21 18.74 -7.15
C ASN A 96 -8.42 18.08 -6.00
N LEU A 97 -7.73 16.98 -6.28
CA LEU A 97 -6.89 16.28 -5.27
C LEU A 97 -7.65 15.93 -3.98
N GLU A 98 -8.95 15.66 -4.08
CA GLU A 98 -9.77 15.34 -2.91
C GLU A 98 -9.28 14.10 -2.17
N TRP A 99 -8.66 13.16 -2.90
CA TRP A 99 -8.01 12.00 -2.35
C TRP A 99 -6.75 12.33 -1.49
N LYS A 100 -6.16 13.53 -1.63
CA LYS A 100 -5.04 14.01 -0.79
C LYS A 100 -5.50 14.66 0.52
N LYS A 101 -6.78 14.89 0.71
CA LYS A 101 -7.28 15.46 1.96
C LYS A 101 -7.01 14.47 3.09
N ARG A 102 -6.12 14.88 3.98
CA ARG A 102 -5.75 14.11 5.16
C ARG A 102 -6.96 14.05 6.09
N ALA A 103 -7.66 12.92 6.09
CA ALA A 103 -8.67 12.68 7.12
C ALA A 103 -7.98 12.61 8.49
N THR A 104 -8.55 13.24 9.49
CA THR A 104 -8.13 12.98 10.87
C THR A 104 -8.37 11.49 11.19
N LYS A 105 -7.61 10.92 12.13
CA LYS A 105 -7.77 9.52 12.55
C LYS A 105 -9.23 9.20 12.93
N ALA A 106 -9.94 10.17 13.49
CA ALA A 106 -11.36 10.03 13.83
C ALA A 106 -12.26 10.01 12.58
N GLU A 107 -12.01 10.86 11.59
CA GLU A 107 -12.72 10.88 10.32
C GLU A 107 -12.41 9.64 9.49
N TYR A 108 -11.15 9.20 9.45
CA TYR A 108 -10.72 7.96 8.82
C TYR A 108 -11.48 6.76 9.42
N ASN A 109 -11.48 6.62 10.73
CA ASN A 109 -12.19 5.52 11.41
C ASN A 109 -13.71 5.59 11.21
N LYS A 110 -14.29 6.78 11.08
CA LYS A 110 -15.72 6.99 10.85
C LYS A 110 -16.13 6.69 9.41
N LYS A 111 -15.24 6.98 8.43
CA LYS A 111 -15.48 6.77 6.99
C LYS A 111 -15.05 5.39 6.50
N LYS A 112 -14.19 4.69 7.23
CA LYS A 112 -13.55 3.42 6.84
C LYS A 112 -14.53 2.35 6.34
N TYR A 113 -15.80 2.47 6.67
CA TYR A 113 -16.85 1.52 6.30
C TYR A 113 -18.18 2.20 5.91
N GLN A 114 -18.11 3.39 5.34
CA GLN A 114 -19.31 4.08 4.88
C GLN A 114 -19.88 3.33 3.67
N ILE A 115 -21.15 2.97 3.76
CA ILE A 115 -21.81 2.05 2.84
C ILE A 115 -22.73 2.84 1.93
N ASP A 116 -22.49 2.77 0.62
CA ASP A 116 -23.28 3.47 -0.40
C ASP A 116 -24.45 2.63 -0.96
N GLY A 117 -24.78 1.52 -0.31
CA GLY A 117 -25.88 0.65 -0.71
C GLY A 117 -25.57 -0.84 -0.55
N ILE A 118 -26.55 -1.65 -0.88
CA ILE A 118 -26.47 -3.13 -0.83
C ILE A 118 -26.80 -3.66 -2.22
N ASP A 119 -25.93 -4.52 -2.77
CA ASP A 119 -26.17 -5.22 -4.03
C ASP A 119 -27.18 -6.36 -3.87
N THR A 120 -27.69 -6.85 -4.98
CA THR A 120 -28.67 -7.96 -5.06
C THR A 120 -28.17 -9.25 -4.42
N ASP A 121 -26.85 -9.45 -4.32
CA ASP A 121 -26.21 -10.58 -3.65
C ASP A 121 -25.91 -10.35 -2.16
N GLY A 122 -26.36 -9.23 -1.60
CA GLY A 122 -26.15 -8.84 -0.21
C GLY A 122 -24.76 -8.21 0.07
N SER A 123 -23.94 -8.00 -0.97
CA SER A 123 -22.68 -7.28 -0.84
C SER A 123 -22.94 -5.79 -0.62
N LYS A 124 -22.12 -5.16 0.23
CA LYS A 124 -22.17 -3.71 0.45
C LYS A 124 -21.26 -2.99 -0.51
N PHE A 125 -21.78 -1.97 -1.19
CA PHE A 125 -20.95 -1.13 -2.04
C PHE A 125 -20.03 -0.23 -1.19
N ILE A 126 -18.81 -0.09 -1.67
CA ILE A 126 -17.79 0.80 -1.12
C ILE A 126 -17.34 1.73 -2.25
N ASP A 127 -17.34 3.03 -1.99
CA ASP A 127 -16.94 4.04 -2.98
C ASP A 127 -16.09 5.13 -2.35
N HIS A 128 -15.10 4.73 -1.56
CA HIS A 128 -14.13 5.64 -0.96
C HIS A 128 -12.73 5.26 -1.41
N PHE A 129 -12.24 5.91 -2.47
CA PHE A 129 -10.96 5.61 -3.09
C PHE A 129 -9.83 5.52 -2.06
N ASN A 130 -9.64 6.55 -1.26
CA ASN A 130 -8.52 6.62 -0.33
C ASN A 130 -8.58 5.50 0.73
N GLU A 131 -9.77 5.23 1.30
CA GLU A 131 -9.95 4.19 2.30
C GLU A 131 -9.70 2.79 1.73
N ILE A 132 -10.17 2.52 0.50
CA ILE A 132 -9.96 1.23 -0.16
C ILE A 132 -8.48 1.04 -0.49
N MET A 133 -7.83 2.09 -1.04
CA MET A 133 -6.41 2.04 -1.34
C MET A 133 -5.58 1.88 -0.07
N HIS A 134 -5.92 2.59 1.00
CA HIS A 134 -5.24 2.45 2.28
C HIS A 134 -5.41 1.05 2.86
N TRP A 135 -6.66 0.54 2.87
CA TRP A 135 -6.91 -0.83 3.33
C TRP A 135 -6.14 -1.88 2.51
N LEU A 136 -6.13 -1.76 1.18
CA LEU A 136 -5.47 -2.74 0.32
C LEU A 136 -3.94 -2.64 0.41
N PHE A 137 -3.39 -1.47 0.10
CA PHE A 137 -1.95 -1.33 -0.09
C PHE A 137 -1.18 -1.06 1.20
N VAL A 138 -1.82 -0.45 2.20
CA VAL A 138 -1.17 -0.16 3.48
C VAL A 138 -1.52 -1.23 4.51
N ASP A 139 -2.78 -1.31 4.93
CA ASP A 139 -3.15 -2.19 6.04
C ASP A 139 -2.94 -3.68 5.69
N THR A 140 -3.35 -4.10 4.47
CA THR A 140 -3.25 -5.50 4.07
C THR A 140 -1.86 -5.83 3.55
N MET A 141 -1.40 -5.14 2.52
CA MET A 141 -0.16 -5.55 1.84
C MET A 141 1.09 -5.11 2.59
N TYR A 142 1.21 -3.82 2.96
CA TYR A 142 2.43 -3.33 3.62
C TYR A 142 2.55 -3.82 5.07
N GLU A 143 1.48 -3.76 5.86
CA GLU A 143 1.56 -4.12 7.28
C GLU A 143 1.54 -5.64 7.52
N ASN A 144 0.74 -6.39 6.75
CA ASN A 144 0.53 -7.82 7.02
C ASN A 144 1.25 -8.77 6.05
N GLU A 145 1.41 -8.39 4.76
CA GLU A 145 1.94 -9.30 3.75
C GLU A 145 3.40 -9.04 3.38
N LEU A 146 3.87 -7.77 3.49
CA LEU A 146 5.24 -7.42 3.16
C LEU A 146 6.22 -7.97 4.20
N ASP A 147 7.14 -8.81 3.76
CA ASP A 147 8.28 -9.23 4.56
C ASP A 147 9.31 -8.09 4.64
N LYS A 148 9.07 -7.19 5.59
CA LYS A 148 9.87 -5.97 5.80
C LYS A 148 11.35 -6.29 6.07
N LEU A 149 11.64 -7.42 6.72
CA LEU A 149 13.02 -7.82 7.00
C LEU A 149 13.74 -8.27 5.75
N GLN A 150 13.12 -9.18 5.00
CA GLN A 150 13.71 -9.65 3.75
C GLN A 150 13.88 -8.50 2.76
N PHE A 151 12.93 -7.55 2.73
CA PHE A 151 13.04 -6.34 1.92
C PHE A 151 14.29 -5.52 2.29
N ILE A 152 14.50 -5.24 3.58
CA ILE A 152 15.66 -4.49 4.07
C ILE A 152 16.97 -5.26 3.81
N GLU A 153 16.99 -6.57 4.07
CA GLU A 153 18.16 -7.43 3.82
C GLU A 153 18.56 -7.46 2.34
N LYS A 154 17.58 -7.56 1.44
CA LYS A 154 17.83 -7.56 -0.02
C LYS A 154 18.42 -6.24 -0.51
N LEU A 155 17.95 -5.09 0.00
CA LEU A 155 18.52 -3.79 -0.37
C LEU A 155 19.95 -3.60 0.14
N GLY A 156 20.35 -4.29 1.21
CA GLY A 156 21.72 -4.30 1.71
C GLY A 156 22.24 -2.96 2.21
N LEU A 157 21.36 -1.99 2.45
CA LEU A 157 21.75 -0.66 2.95
C LEU A 157 22.26 -0.77 4.38
N LYS A 158 23.44 -0.23 4.63
CA LYS A 158 24.08 -0.23 5.97
C LYS A 158 23.98 1.11 6.68
N ILE A 159 23.76 2.17 5.92
CA ILE A 159 23.70 3.55 6.42
C ILE A 159 22.39 4.17 5.93
N CYS A 160 21.73 4.94 6.78
CA CYS A 160 20.50 5.66 6.46
C CYS A 160 20.70 6.59 5.24
N PRO A 161 19.96 6.43 4.13
CA PRO A 161 20.14 7.22 2.93
C PRO A 161 19.69 8.69 3.09
N TYR A 162 18.90 8.99 4.13
CA TYR A 162 18.50 10.36 4.41
C TYR A 162 19.58 11.17 5.09
N CYS A 163 20.16 10.68 6.20
CA CYS A 163 21.13 11.44 6.97
C CYS A 163 22.61 11.06 6.71
N GLY A 164 22.87 9.90 6.10
CA GLY A 164 24.23 9.41 5.86
C GLY A 164 25.07 9.16 7.13
N ARG A 165 24.44 9.09 8.31
CA ARG A 165 25.14 9.01 9.61
C ARG A 165 24.79 7.76 10.39
N GLN A 166 23.53 7.43 10.50
CA GLN A 166 23.04 6.33 11.32
C GLN A 166 23.13 4.99 10.60
N HIS A 167 23.66 3.98 11.28
CA HIS A 167 23.61 2.62 10.80
C HIS A 167 22.18 2.09 10.84
N ILE A 168 21.76 1.38 9.78
CA ILE A 168 20.44 0.76 9.64
C ILE A 168 20.55 -0.74 9.46
N ASN A 169 21.57 -1.36 10.08
CA ASN A 169 21.79 -2.80 10.01
C ASN A 169 20.74 -3.56 10.82
N ILE A 170 20.41 -4.75 10.34
CA ILE A 170 19.69 -5.74 11.14
C ILE A 170 20.72 -6.41 12.04
N ALA A 171 20.69 -6.08 13.32
CA ALA A 171 21.54 -6.76 14.30
C ALA A 171 20.88 -8.08 14.72
N LYS A 172 21.54 -9.19 14.45
CA LYS A 172 21.18 -10.53 14.98
C LYS A 172 22.01 -10.76 16.25
N LEU A 173 21.41 -10.57 17.42
CA LEU A 173 21.99 -11.02 18.68
C LEU A 173 21.41 -12.41 18.99
N SER A 174 22.27 -13.37 19.34
CA SER A 174 21.99 -14.77 19.77
C SER A 174 20.51 -15.07 20.08
N GLY A 175 19.72 -15.36 19.04
CA GLY A 175 18.30 -15.71 19.16
C GLY A 175 17.30 -14.56 19.24
N HIS A 176 17.72 -13.30 19.43
CA HIS A 176 16.85 -12.14 19.47
C HIS A 176 17.26 -11.08 18.41
N ARG A 177 16.28 -10.46 17.75
CA ARG A 177 16.52 -9.35 16.83
C ARG A 177 16.74 -8.08 17.64
N ALA A 178 17.96 -7.57 17.72
CA ALA A 178 18.30 -6.42 18.54
C ALA A 178 17.91 -5.07 17.92
N SER A 179 17.87 -4.96 16.59
CA SER A 179 17.55 -3.72 15.89
C SER A 179 16.89 -4.02 14.56
N LYS A 180 15.83 -3.29 14.25
CA LYS A 180 15.13 -3.34 12.97
C LYS A 180 15.05 -1.92 12.44
N PRO A 181 15.62 -1.62 11.26
CA PRO A 181 15.41 -0.35 10.59
C PRO A 181 13.93 -0.10 10.31
N ASN A 182 13.54 1.15 10.26
CA ASN A 182 12.23 1.53 9.76
C ASN A 182 12.22 1.49 8.22
N ILE A 183 11.03 1.39 7.65
CA ILE A 183 10.81 1.62 6.22
C ILE A 183 9.91 2.85 6.13
N ASP A 184 10.48 3.92 5.58
CA ASP A 184 9.73 5.12 5.27
C ASP A 184 9.09 5.02 3.88
N HIS A 185 8.00 5.75 3.69
CA HIS A 185 7.37 5.95 2.39
C HIS A 185 7.76 7.33 1.87
N PHE A 186 8.63 7.38 0.86
CA PHE A 186 9.11 8.63 0.27
C PHE A 186 7.95 9.52 -0.17
N LEU A 187 6.95 8.95 -0.84
CA LEU A 187 5.63 9.54 -1.03
C LEU A 187 4.73 9.04 0.10
N PRO A 188 4.30 9.93 1.01
CA PRO A 188 3.62 9.52 2.25
C PRO A 188 2.40 8.65 1.99
N LYS A 189 2.33 7.48 2.63
CA LYS A 189 1.20 6.54 2.50
C LYS A 189 -0.16 7.13 2.91
N SER A 190 -0.15 8.18 3.71
CA SER A 190 -1.36 8.93 4.08
C SER A 190 -1.92 9.76 2.93
N LEU A 191 -1.07 10.15 1.97
CA LEU A 191 -1.44 10.94 0.80
C LEU A 191 -1.48 10.09 -0.48
N TYR A 192 -0.66 9.05 -0.57
CA TYR A 192 -0.52 8.18 -1.73
C TYR A 192 -0.64 6.70 -1.32
N PRO A 193 -1.78 6.30 -0.71
CA PRO A 193 -1.91 4.94 -0.18
C PRO A 193 -1.75 3.86 -1.25
N PHE A 194 -2.13 4.12 -2.49
CA PHE A 194 -1.98 3.21 -3.63
C PHE A 194 -0.51 2.90 -3.99
N LEU A 195 0.44 3.70 -3.50
CA LEU A 195 1.88 3.44 -3.62
C LEU A 195 2.48 2.81 -2.34
N GLY A 196 1.64 2.35 -1.43
CA GLY A 196 2.05 1.82 -0.12
C GLY A 196 2.99 0.62 -0.17
N ILE A 197 3.01 -0.13 -1.28
CA ILE A 197 3.94 -1.24 -1.52
C ILE A 197 4.72 -1.11 -2.83
N SER A 198 4.77 0.08 -3.43
CA SER A 198 5.64 0.31 -4.59
C SER A 198 7.10 0.25 -4.14
N PHE A 199 7.89 -0.63 -4.77
CA PHE A 199 9.27 -0.94 -4.34
C PHE A 199 10.12 0.32 -4.15
N ARG A 200 10.07 1.24 -5.12
CA ARG A 200 10.87 2.48 -5.10
C ARG A 200 10.34 3.53 -4.13
N ASN A 201 9.13 3.36 -3.63
CA ASN A 201 8.55 4.24 -2.60
C ASN A 201 8.95 3.81 -1.18
N LEU A 202 9.55 2.62 -1.01
CA LEU A 202 9.92 2.05 0.28
C LEU A 202 11.41 2.25 0.55
N ILE A 203 11.75 3.06 1.55
CA ILE A 203 13.12 3.44 1.87
C ILE A 203 13.48 3.00 3.29
N PRO A 204 14.38 2.00 3.46
CA PRO A 204 14.91 1.70 4.78
C PRO A 204 15.66 2.91 5.35
N CYS A 205 15.31 3.30 6.55
CA CYS A 205 15.88 4.48 7.20
C CYS A 205 16.06 4.29 8.71
N CYS A 206 16.79 5.19 9.33
CA CYS A 206 16.92 5.21 10.79
C CYS A 206 15.65 5.77 11.44
N TYR A 207 15.47 5.45 12.72
CA TYR A 207 14.32 5.89 13.50
C TYR A 207 14.14 7.42 13.44
N VAL A 208 15.22 8.17 13.66
CA VAL A 208 15.17 9.64 13.69
C VAL A 208 14.66 10.24 12.37
N CYS A 209 15.11 9.72 11.23
CA CYS A 209 14.65 10.22 9.92
C CYS A 209 13.25 9.78 9.55
N ASN A 210 12.70 8.76 10.21
CA ASN A 210 11.34 8.29 9.97
C ASN A 210 10.29 9.07 10.78
N GLU A 211 10.69 9.77 11.83
CA GLU A 211 9.81 10.52 12.74
C GLU A 211 9.63 11.99 12.35
N VAL A 212 10.38 12.47 11.35
CA VAL A 212 10.33 13.85 10.84
C VAL A 212 9.36 13.93 9.67
#